data_1e9309bd40aa5681f50bf1135f4a8915
#
_entry.id   1e9309bd40aa5681f50bf1135f4a8915
#
_cell.length_a   1.000
_cell.length_b   1.000
_cell.length_c   1.000
_cell.angle_alpha   90.00
_cell.angle_beta   90.00
_cell.angle_gamma   90.00
#
_symmetry.space_group_name_H-M   'P 1'
#
loop_
_entity.id
_entity.type
_entity.pdbx_description
1 polymer ?
#
loop_
_entity_poly.entity_id
_entity_poly.type
_entity_poly.pdbx_seq_one_letter_code
_entity_poly.pdbx_strand_id
1 'polypeptide(L)'
;MQDNISILHTNDIHSHLEHWPQIRRYLQTQKRHLIREGRSVLTFDIGDALDRQHPLTEATMGQANVALLNEIGYDAVTIGNNEGLGLAHDDMNHLYDHANFSVVLGNVTDMQTGEVPDWAVTHKIITTPKGTRVGVLGLTAPFILTLPLLGWMPEKVTDSLD
;
A
#
# COMPACT_ATOMS: atom_id res chain seq x y z
N MET A 1 30.31 1.70 -5.37
CA MET A 1 30.06 2.02 -3.94
C MET A 1 28.95 1.10 -3.48
N GLN A 2 29.11 0.44 -2.32
CA GLN A 2 28.07 -0.47 -1.80
C GLN A 2 26.91 0.35 -1.21
N ASP A 3 25.66 0.04 -1.56
CA ASP A 3 24.49 0.65 -0.97
C ASP A 3 23.85 -0.30 0.05
N ASN A 4 23.81 0.11 1.28
CA ASN A 4 23.14 -0.62 2.36
C ASN A 4 21.69 -0.13 2.46
N ILE A 5 20.74 -0.93 2.00
CA ILE A 5 19.32 -0.59 2.00
C ILE A 5 18.67 -1.15 3.26
N SER A 6 17.89 -0.33 3.94
CA SER A 6 17.00 -0.73 5.03
C SER A 6 15.56 -0.59 4.57
N ILE A 7 14.75 -1.59 4.88
CA ILE A 7 13.30 -1.57 4.63
C ILE A 7 12.60 -1.42 5.98
N LEU A 8 11.75 -0.41 6.08
CA LEU A 8 10.76 -0.25 7.15
C LEU A 8 9.40 -0.58 6.58
N HIS A 9 8.59 -1.31 7.31
CA HIS A 9 7.23 -1.57 6.86
C HIS A 9 6.22 -1.57 7.99
N THR A 10 4.97 -1.34 7.63
CA THR A 10 3.77 -1.58 8.44
C THR A 10 2.85 -2.55 7.71
N ASN A 11 2.00 -3.22 8.44
CA ASN A 11 0.92 -4.07 7.97
C ASN A 11 -0.12 -4.23 9.07
N ASP A 12 -1.33 -4.60 8.70
CA ASP A 12 -2.40 -4.95 9.65
C ASP A 12 -2.64 -3.87 10.72
N ILE A 13 -2.65 -2.59 10.34
CA ILE A 13 -2.96 -1.50 11.26
C ILE A 13 -4.43 -1.52 11.66
N HIS A 14 -5.33 -2.01 10.76
CA HIS A 14 -6.75 -2.22 11.03
C HIS A 14 -7.43 -1.04 11.71
N SER A 15 -7.16 0.18 11.21
CA SER A 15 -7.73 1.43 11.75
C SER A 15 -7.53 1.64 13.26
N HIS A 16 -6.50 1.04 13.87
CA HIS A 16 -6.11 1.34 15.25
C HIS A 16 -5.49 2.74 15.35
N LEU A 17 -6.30 3.76 15.03
CA LEU A 17 -5.85 5.15 14.88
C LEU A 17 -5.36 5.75 16.20
N GLU A 18 -5.76 5.21 17.34
CA GLU A 18 -5.26 5.57 18.66
C GLU A 18 -3.75 5.31 18.81
N HIS A 19 -3.20 4.36 18.05
CA HIS A 19 -1.76 4.05 18.03
C HIS A 19 -0.98 4.84 16.99
N TRP A 20 -1.68 5.58 16.11
CA TRP A 20 -1.06 6.28 14.99
C TRP A 20 0.06 7.23 15.39
N PRO A 21 -0.07 8.05 16.45
CA PRO A 21 1.01 8.95 16.88
C PRO A 21 2.30 8.20 17.26
N GLN A 22 2.18 6.99 17.85
CA GLN A 22 3.32 6.17 18.22
C GLN A 22 3.97 5.54 16.98
N ILE A 23 3.17 4.96 16.07
CA ILE A 23 3.62 4.36 14.81
C ILE A 23 4.39 5.41 13.99
N ARG A 24 3.79 6.57 13.76
CA ARG A 24 4.40 7.69 13.03
C ARG A 24 5.73 8.10 13.65
N ARG A 25 5.75 8.36 14.95
CA ARG A 25 6.97 8.77 15.67
C ARG A 25 8.07 7.72 15.54
N TYR A 26 7.73 6.44 15.69
CA TYR A 26 8.68 5.35 15.60
C TYR A 26 9.29 5.28 14.21
N LEU A 27 8.46 5.20 13.15
CA LEU A 27 8.93 5.10 11.77
C LEU A 27 9.80 6.30 11.37
N GLN A 28 9.36 7.52 11.68
CA GLN A 28 10.13 8.73 11.37
C GLN A 28 11.46 8.77 12.14
N THR A 29 11.50 8.27 13.37
CA THR A 29 12.73 8.22 14.16
C THR A 29 13.69 7.18 13.61
N GLN A 30 13.22 5.98 13.29
CA GLN A 30 14.03 4.93 12.68
C GLN A 30 14.55 5.34 11.31
N LYS A 31 13.71 5.93 10.46
CA LYS A 31 14.12 6.44 9.13
C LYS A 31 15.26 7.44 9.26
N ARG A 32 15.14 8.42 10.15
CA ARG A 32 16.21 9.41 10.39
C ARG A 32 17.49 8.79 10.95
N HIS A 33 17.38 7.83 11.87
CA HIS A 33 18.53 7.13 12.44
C HIS A 33 19.30 6.36 11.36
N LEU A 34 18.63 5.54 10.59
CA LEU A 34 19.21 4.75 9.52
C LEU A 34 19.86 5.61 8.42
N ILE A 35 19.23 6.73 8.06
CA ILE A 35 19.83 7.69 7.11
C ILE A 35 21.12 8.29 7.66
N ARG A 36 21.19 8.63 8.96
CA ARG A 36 22.42 9.12 9.60
C ARG A 36 23.54 8.09 9.62
N GLU A 37 23.20 6.81 9.66
CA GLU A 37 24.15 5.70 9.49
C GLU A 37 24.60 5.50 8.03
N GLY A 38 24.17 6.37 7.11
CA GLY A 38 24.53 6.30 5.70
C GLY A 38 23.80 5.22 4.92
N ARG A 39 22.66 4.74 5.40
CA ARG A 39 21.83 3.75 4.70
C ARG A 39 20.81 4.44 3.80
N SER A 40 20.47 3.79 2.70
CA SER A 40 19.25 4.12 1.94
C SER A 40 18.05 3.47 2.64
N VAL A 41 16.96 4.21 2.81
CA VAL A 41 15.78 3.70 3.54
C VAL A 41 14.58 3.74 2.63
N LEU A 42 13.91 2.60 2.50
CA LEU A 42 12.62 2.45 1.82
C LEU A 42 11.55 2.12 2.87
N THR A 43 10.36 2.68 2.68
CA THR A 43 9.26 2.53 3.64
C THR A 43 8.01 2.07 2.89
N PHE A 44 7.40 0.99 3.36
CA PHE A 44 6.24 0.36 2.73
C PHE A 44 5.11 0.13 3.72
N ASP A 45 3.86 0.18 3.25
CA ASP A 45 2.74 -0.45 3.92
C ASP A 45 2.30 -1.66 3.08
N ILE A 46 2.14 -2.81 3.73
CA ILE A 46 1.88 -4.06 3.02
C ILE A 46 0.45 -4.57 3.20
N GLY A 47 -0.48 -3.66 3.45
CA GLY A 47 -1.91 -3.88 3.41
C GLY A 47 -2.58 -3.98 4.77
N ASP A 48 -3.90 -4.05 4.74
CA ASP A 48 -4.79 -4.03 5.90
C ASP A 48 -4.55 -2.83 6.83
N ALA A 49 -4.30 -1.65 6.22
CA ALA A 49 -4.13 -0.41 6.96
C ALA A 49 -5.46 0.10 7.54
N LEU A 50 -6.57 -0.23 6.90
CA LEU A 50 -7.91 0.16 7.36
C LEU A 50 -8.80 -1.06 7.63
N ASP A 51 -9.81 -0.85 8.46
CA ASP A 51 -11.02 -1.65 8.55
C ASP A 51 -12.22 -0.74 8.85
N ARG A 52 -13.43 -1.23 8.63
CA ARG A 52 -14.66 -0.44 8.77
C ARG A 52 -15.20 -0.35 10.20
N GLN A 53 -14.50 -0.89 11.20
CA GLN A 53 -14.97 -0.86 12.59
C GLN A 53 -14.72 0.49 13.27
N HIS A 54 -13.71 1.25 12.80
CA HIS A 54 -13.43 2.56 13.33
C HIS A 54 -14.40 3.62 12.74
N PRO A 55 -15.10 4.42 13.58
CA PRO A 55 -16.12 5.37 13.09
C PRO A 55 -15.60 6.39 12.06
N LEU A 56 -14.36 6.86 12.20
CA LEU A 56 -13.77 7.79 11.25
C LEU A 56 -13.49 7.11 9.90
N THR A 57 -12.99 5.87 9.91
CA THR A 57 -12.77 5.09 8.70
C THR A 57 -14.07 4.82 7.97
N GLU A 58 -15.12 4.39 8.70
CA GLU A 58 -16.46 4.17 8.17
C GLU A 58 -17.03 5.46 7.54
N ALA A 59 -16.99 6.57 8.26
CA ALA A 59 -17.57 7.84 7.81
C ALA A 59 -16.85 8.45 6.59
N THR A 60 -15.60 8.08 6.34
CA THR A 60 -14.79 8.62 5.23
C THR A 60 -14.45 7.56 4.17
N MET A 61 -15.03 6.37 4.26
CA MET A 61 -14.69 5.23 3.40
C MET A 61 -13.17 5.02 3.28
N GLY A 62 -12.45 5.19 4.41
CA GLY A 62 -11.01 5.00 4.50
C GLY A 62 -10.13 6.19 4.09
N GLN A 63 -10.66 7.25 3.51
CA GLN A 63 -9.85 8.41 3.08
C GLN A 63 -9.09 9.08 4.22
N ALA A 64 -9.65 9.08 5.44
CA ALA A 64 -8.93 9.55 6.63
C ALA A 64 -7.69 8.71 6.94
N ASN A 65 -7.73 7.40 6.72
CA ASN A 65 -6.58 6.51 6.87
C ASN A 65 -5.50 6.87 5.84
N VAL A 66 -5.86 7.12 4.59
CA VAL A 66 -4.93 7.55 3.54
C VAL A 66 -4.27 8.89 3.90
N ALA A 67 -5.02 9.83 4.45
CA ALA A 67 -4.46 11.09 4.93
C ALA A 67 -3.41 10.88 6.03
N LEU A 68 -3.63 9.94 6.95
CA LEU A 68 -2.65 9.56 7.97
C LEU A 68 -1.43 8.84 7.37
N LEU A 69 -1.64 7.91 6.42
CA LEU A 69 -0.55 7.24 5.71
C LEU A 69 0.36 8.25 4.98
N ASN A 70 -0.20 9.30 4.41
CA ASN A 70 0.56 10.37 3.77
C ASN A 70 1.60 11.02 4.70
N GLU A 71 1.34 11.07 6.02
CA GLU A 71 2.26 11.66 7.00
C GLU A 71 3.53 10.83 7.25
N ILE A 72 3.50 9.53 6.93
CA ILE A 72 4.67 8.64 7.08
C ILE A 72 5.67 8.86 5.96
N GLY A 73 5.19 9.16 4.75
CA GLY A 73 6.02 9.25 3.55
C GLY A 73 6.45 7.86 3.09
N TYR A 74 5.48 6.99 2.84
CA TYR A 74 5.70 5.68 2.23
C TYR A 74 6.19 5.83 0.80
N ASP A 75 7.11 4.98 0.41
CA ASP A 75 7.60 4.89 -0.98
C ASP A 75 6.59 4.15 -1.86
N ALA A 76 5.92 3.15 -1.30
CA ALA A 76 4.78 2.46 -1.92
C ALA A 76 3.94 1.76 -0.84
N VAL A 77 2.69 1.47 -1.20
CA VAL A 77 1.80 0.62 -0.41
C VAL A 77 1.20 -0.47 -1.30
N THR A 78 0.66 -1.53 -0.71
CA THR A 78 -0.25 -2.45 -1.38
C THR A 78 -1.55 -2.57 -0.58
N ILE A 79 -2.53 -3.31 -1.09
CA ILE A 79 -3.79 -3.52 -0.40
C ILE A 79 -3.83 -4.89 0.27
N GLY A 80 -4.51 -4.97 1.40
CA GLY A 80 -4.91 -6.22 2.04
C GLY A 80 -6.36 -6.59 1.71
N ASN A 81 -6.90 -7.52 2.48
CA ASN A 81 -8.28 -7.95 2.30
C ASN A 81 -9.29 -6.91 2.80
N ASN A 82 -8.94 -6.11 3.79
CA ASN A 82 -9.88 -5.11 4.32
C ASN A 82 -10.12 -3.97 3.33
N GLU A 83 -9.13 -3.55 2.58
CA GLU A 83 -9.33 -2.63 1.47
C GLU A 83 -10.08 -3.34 0.33
N GLY A 84 -9.55 -4.46 -0.16
CA GLY A 84 -10.03 -5.14 -1.36
C GLY A 84 -11.40 -5.81 -1.22
N LEU A 85 -11.80 -6.23 -0.02
CA LEU A 85 -13.09 -6.88 0.25
C LEU A 85 -14.01 -6.07 1.15
N GLY A 86 -13.48 -5.08 1.88
CA GLY A 86 -14.21 -4.29 2.85
C GLY A 86 -14.92 -3.07 2.25
N LEU A 87 -14.49 -2.60 1.09
CA LEU A 87 -15.06 -1.43 0.41
C LEU A 87 -15.84 -1.85 -0.83
N ALA A 88 -16.88 -1.07 -1.15
CA ALA A 88 -17.56 -1.19 -2.44
C ALA A 88 -16.61 -0.74 -3.57
N HIS A 89 -16.85 -1.20 -4.81
CA HIS A 89 -16.00 -0.89 -5.96
C HIS A 89 -15.79 0.62 -6.16
N ASP A 90 -16.88 1.40 -6.10
CA ASP A 90 -16.81 2.86 -6.27
C ASP A 90 -16.04 3.54 -5.13
N ASP A 91 -16.20 3.09 -3.88
CA ASP A 91 -15.45 3.62 -2.73
C ASP A 91 -13.96 3.31 -2.87
N MET A 92 -13.64 2.09 -3.32
CA MET A 92 -12.24 1.68 -3.55
C MET A 92 -11.59 2.50 -4.66
N ASN A 93 -12.34 2.82 -5.74
CA ASN A 93 -11.84 3.66 -6.83
C ASN A 93 -11.51 5.09 -6.40
N HIS A 94 -12.06 5.56 -5.28
CA HIS A 94 -11.81 6.89 -4.74
C HIS A 94 -10.96 6.89 -3.46
N LEU A 95 -10.63 5.72 -2.93
CA LEU A 95 -9.86 5.60 -1.67
C LEU A 95 -8.54 6.38 -1.73
N TYR A 96 -7.82 6.24 -2.84
CA TYR A 96 -6.46 6.75 -3.01
C TYR A 96 -6.35 8.07 -3.78
N ASP A 97 -7.47 8.77 -4.04
CA ASP A 97 -7.48 10.04 -4.81
C ASP A 97 -6.51 11.09 -4.26
N HIS A 98 -6.31 11.09 -2.95
CA HIS A 98 -5.43 12.05 -2.26
C HIS A 98 -4.15 11.42 -1.71
N ALA A 99 -3.79 10.22 -2.17
CA ALA A 99 -2.55 9.58 -1.77
C ALA A 99 -1.33 10.28 -2.39
N ASN A 100 -0.27 10.48 -1.59
CA ASN A 100 1.01 10.99 -2.06
C ASN A 100 2.07 9.89 -2.25
N PHE A 101 1.64 8.65 -2.24
CA PHE A 101 2.42 7.43 -2.47
C PHE A 101 1.81 6.63 -3.63
N SER A 102 2.53 5.66 -4.15
CA SER A 102 2.01 4.75 -5.17
C SER A 102 1.38 3.53 -4.50
N VAL A 103 0.23 3.11 -4.99
CA VAL A 103 -0.33 1.79 -4.69
C VAL A 103 0.22 0.81 -5.72
N VAL A 104 0.93 -0.22 -5.28
CA VAL A 104 1.51 -1.24 -6.16
C VAL A 104 0.69 -2.52 -6.02
N LEU A 105 0.05 -2.94 -7.12
CA LEU A 105 -0.85 -4.09 -7.14
C LEU A 105 -0.79 -4.78 -8.51
N GLY A 106 -0.09 -5.90 -8.59
CA GLY A 106 0.21 -6.57 -9.85
C GLY A 106 -0.67 -7.77 -10.18
N ASN A 107 -1.63 -8.11 -9.33
CA ASN A 107 -2.44 -9.32 -9.51
C ASN A 107 -3.96 -9.08 -9.41
N VAL A 108 -4.40 -7.88 -9.69
CA VAL A 108 -5.83 -7.54 -9.73
C VAL A 108 -6.11 -6.64 -10.93
N THR A 109 -7.17 -6.93 -11.66
CA THR A 109 -7.71 -6.08 -12.73
C THR A 109 -9.15 -5.67 -12.39
N ASP A 110 -9.54 -4.52 -12.90
CA ASP A 110 -10.91 -4.05 -12.83
C ASP A 110 -11.77 -4.82 -13.85
N MET A 111 -12.85 -5.43 -13.41
CA MET A 111 -13.74 -6.23 -14.28
C MET A 111 -14.50 -5.37 -15.30
N GLN A 112 -14.67 -4.09 -15.07
CA GLN A 112 -15.37 -3.19 -16.00
C GLN A 112 -14.48 -2.79 -17.18
N THR A 113 -13.19 -2.57 -16.91
CA THR A 113 -12.23 -2.11 -17.92
C THR A 113 -11.34 -3.23 -18.47
N GLY A 114 -11.11 -4.29 -17.70
CA GLY A 114 -10.13 -5.34 -18.00
C GLY A 114 -8.68 -4.92 -17.79
N GLU A 115 -8.45 -3.74 -17.21
CA GLU A 115 -7.13 -3.13 -17.00
C GLU A 115 -6.79 -3.06 -15.51
N VAL A 116 -5.53 -2.76 -15.21
CA VAL A 116 -5.13 -2.42 -13.83
C VAL A 116 -5.91 -1.20 -13.37
N PRO A 117 -6.45 -1.17 -12.14
CA PRO A 117 -7.19 -0.02 -11.65
C PRO A 117 -6.39 1.29 -11.73
N ASP A 118 -7.03 2.39 -12.11
CA ASP A 118 -6.37 3.70 -12.30
C ASP A 118 -5.62 4.20 -11.06
N TRP A 119 -6.03 3.78 -9.87
CA TRP A 119 -5.38 4.12 -8.60
C TRP A 119 -4.14 3.26 -8.28
N ALA A 120 -3.83 2.23 -9.10
CA ALA A 120 -2.73 1.30 -8.85
C ALA A 120 -1.74 1.25 -10.03
N VAL A 121 -0.56 0.72 -9.75
CA VAL A 121 0.44 0.35 -10.75
C VAL A 121 0.87 -1.10 -10.53
N THR A 122 1.19 -1.84 -11.59
CA THR A 122 1.60 -3.25 -11.48
C THR A 122 2.93 -3.41 -10.74
N HIS A 123 3.83 -2.46 -10.94
CA HIS A 123 5.15 -2.44 -10.31
C HIS A 123 5.68 -1.02 -10.19
N LYS A 124 6.68 -0.83 -9.34
CA LYS A 124 7.37 0.45 -9.20
C LYS A 124 8.88 0.24 -9.14
N ILE A 125 9.64 1.08 -9.83
CA ILE A 125 11.10 1.14 -9.67
C ILE A 125 11.43 2.37 -8.84
N ILE A 126 12.07 2.15 -7.69
CA ILE A 126 12.54 3.20 -6.79
C ILE A 126 14.06 3.30 -6.94
N THR A 127 14.54 4.51 -7.18
CA THR A 127 15.99 4.76 -7.21
C THR A 127 16.41 5.36 -5.87
N THR A 128 17.32 4.68 -5.18
CA THR A 128 17.86 5.16 -3.91
C THR A 128 18.71 6.42 -4.09
N PRO A 129 18.98 7.20 -3.02
CA PRO A 129 19.88 8.35 -3.10
C PRO A 129 21.29 8.03 -3.60
N LYS A 130 21.70 6.74 -3.51
CA LYS A 130 23.01 6.26 -3.99
C LYS A 130 22.96 5.69 -5.42
N GLY A 131 21.79 5.77 -6.09
CA GLY A 131 21.62 5.35 -7.46
C GLY A 131 21.26 3.87 -7.66
N THR A 132 21.04 3.11 -6.58
CA THR A 132 20.57 1.71 -6.69
C THR A 132 19.10 1.70 -7.12
N ARG A 133 18.78 0.92 -8.15
CA ARG A 133 17.39 0.73 -8.60
C ARG A 133 16.80 -0.49 -7.91
N VAL A 134 15.67 -0.31 -7.25
CA VAL A 134 14.92 -1.34 -6.52
C VAL A 134 13.57 -1.53 -7.21
N GLY A 135 13.32 -2.73 -7.74
CA GLY A 135 12.01 -3.12 -8.26
C GLY A 135 11.09 -3.53 -7.11
N VAL A 136 9.88 -3.00 -7.10
CA VAL A 136 8.83 -3.30 -6.12
C VAL A 136 7.65 -3.91 -6.84
N LEU A 137 7.22 -5.07 -6.38
CA LEU A 137 6.00 -5.76 -6.80
C LEU A 137 5.07 -5.85 -5.59
N GLY A 138 3.80 -5.53 -5.77
CA GLY A 138 2.77 -5.69 -4.74
C GLY A 138 1.75 -6.73 -5.19
N LEU A 139 1.37 -7.61 -4.30
CA LEU A 139 0.38 -8.64 -4.53
C LEU A 139 -0.59 -8.66 -3.35
N THR A 140 -1.88 -8.85 -3.62
CA THR A 140 -2.88 -9.15 -2.60
C THR A 140 -3.31 -10.61 -2.71
N ALA A 141 -3.92 -11.14 -1.63
CA ALA A 141 -4.44 -12.50 -1.64
C ALA A 141 -5.54 -12.66 -2.72
N PRO A 142 -5.48 -13.68 -3.57
CA PRO A 142 -6.45 -13.90 -4.63
C PRO A 142 -7.75 -14.49 -4.05
N PHE A 143 -8.62 -13.67 -3.51
CA PHE A 143 -9.95 -14.10 -3.03
C PHE A 143 -10.88 -14.40 -4.22
N ILE A 144 -10.62 -15.51 -4.92
CA ILE A 144 -11.22 -15.89 -6.21
C ILE A 144 -12.76 -15.89 -6.19
N LEU A 145 -13.38 -16.15 -5.05
CA LEU A 145 -14.84 -16.18 -4.93
C LEU A 145 -15.44 -14.81 -4.55
N THR A 146 -14.69 -13.93 -3.94
CA THR A 146 -15.21 -12.69 -3.34
C THR A 146 -14.85 -11.45 -4.16
N LEU A 147 -13.62 -11.36 -4.66
CA LEU A 147 -13.18 -10.23 -5.48
C LEU A 147 -14.08 -9.99 -6.72
N PRO A 148 -14.49 -11.03 -7.49
CA PRO A 148 -15.39 -10.84 -8.61
C PRO A 148 -16.77 -10.27 -8.22
N LEU A 149 -17.28 -10.57 -7.03
CA LEU A 149 -18.54 -10.02 -6.53
C LEU A 149 -18.43 -8.52 -6.23
N LEU A 150 -17.21 -8.03 -6.02
CA LEU A 150 -16.90 -6.62 -5.79
C LEU A 150 -16.39 -5.88 -7.04
N GLY A 151 -16.40 -6.54 -8.21
CA GLY A 151 -15.97 -5.93 -9.47
C GLY A 151 -14.46 -6.05 -9.76
N TRP A 152 -13.74 -6.90 -9.04
CA TRP A 152 -12.29 -7.12 -9.25
C TRP A 152 -11.99 -8.52 -9.77
N MET A 153 -11.04 -8.66 -10.67
CA MET A 153 -10.55 -9.94 -11.17
C MET A 153 -9.17 -10.23 -10.59
N PRO A 154 -9.02 -11.28 -9.76
CA PRO A 154 -7.70 -11.72 -9.32
C PRO A 154 -6.97 -12.43 -10.46
N GLU A 155 -5.79 -11.98 -10.82
CA GLU A 155 -4.92 -12.68 -11.75
C GLU A 155 -4.08 -13.73 -11.03
N LYS A 156 -3.92 -14.88 -11.68
CA LYS A 156 -3.00 -15.91 -11.18
C LYS A 156 -1.56 -15.48 -11.46
N VAL A 157 -0.74 -15.43 -10.43
CA VAL A 157 0.68 -15.01 -10.49
C VAL A 157 1.56 -15.98 -11.30
N THR A 158 0.99 -17.10 -11.80
CA THR A 158 1.76 -18.23 -12.37
C THR A 158 2.42 -17.96 -13.72
N ASP A 159 2.08 -16.89 -14.44
CA ASP A 159 2.50 -16.73 -15.84
C ASP A 159 3.36 -15.49 -16.13
N SER A 160 3.82 -14.73 -15.15
CA SER A 160 4.51 -13.45 -15.36
C SER A 160 6.01 -13.43 -15.01
N LEU A 161 6.65 -14.59 -14.84
CA LEU A 161 8.08 -14.70 -14.54
C LEU A 161 8.90 -15.35 -15.69
N ASP A 162 8.36 -15.40 -16.92
CA ASP A 162 9.11 -15.79 -18.13
C ASP A 162 9.86 -14.63 -18.76
#